data_3468193c08b0a1fef6d2f1dcd7aa3520
#
_entry.id   3468193c08b0a1fef6d2f1dcd7aa3520
#
_cell.length_a   1.000
_cell.length_b   1.000
_cell.length_c   1.000
_cell.angle_alpha   90.00
_cell.angle_beta   90.00
_cell.angle_gamma   90.00
#
_symmetry.space_group_name_H-M   'P 1'
#
loop_
_entity.id
_entity.type
_entity.pdbx_description
1 polymer ?
#
loop_
_entity_poly.entity_id
_entity_poly.type
_entity_poly.pdbx_seq_one_letter_code
_entity_poly.pdbx_strand_id
1 'polypeptide(L)'
;MDLHNLSPKTKIKNEKRIGRGGKRGTTSGRGTKGQKSRAGHRIRPAIRDVMRRIPKARGYSFKSFEKNFLPISLSILENNFNNGEKVTPKTLHSKGLVVVGKGVLPKIKILDGGPISKKLILENLAVSQSAASKILAAGGEIRKPN
;
A
#
# COMPACT_ATOMS: atom_id res chain seq x y z
N MET A 1 -22.58 32.90 -36.34
CA MET A 1 -22.52 31.44 -36.55
C MET A 1 -23.81 31.07 -37.26
N ASP A 2 -23.74 30.62 -38.48
CA ASP A 2 -24.95 30.35 -39.26
C ASP A 2 -25.43 28.92 -38.96
N LEU A 3 -26.76 28.76 -38.88
CA LEU A 3 -27.39 27.47 -38.47
C LEU A 3 -26.99 26.28 -39.37
N HIS A 4 -26.72 26.57 -40.68
CA HIS A 4 -26.32 25.54 -41.62
C HIS A 4 -24.87 25.02 -41.42
N ASN A 5 -24.03 25.71 -40.63
CA ASN A 5 -22.66 25.32 -40.31
C ASN A 5 -22.53 24.54 -39.01
N LEU A 6 -23.64 24.25 -38.34
CA LEU A 6 -23.64 23.45 -37.10
C LEU A 6 -23.40 22.00 -37.42
N SER A 7 -22.26 21.47 -36.97
CA SER A 7 -21.94 20.05 -37.01
C SER A 7 -21.79 19.51 -35.58
N PRO A 8 -22.27 18.29 -35.30
CA PRO A 8 -22.12 17.70 -33.97
C PRO A 8 -20.64 17.47 -33.66
N LYS A 9 -20.18 17.83 -32.44
CA LYS A 9 -18.80 17.57 -31.98
C LYS A 9 -18.48 16.10 -31.84
N THR A 10 -19.50 15.26 -31.59
CA THR A 10 -19.37 13.81 -31.46
C THR A 10 -20.01 13.12 -32.65
N LYS A 11 -19.29 12.18 -33.24
CA LYS A 11 -19.80 11.37 -34.36
C LYS A 11 -21.00 10.54 -33.88
N ILE A 12 -22.17 10.76 -34.47
CA ILE A 12 -23.37 9.98 -34.16
C ILE A 12 -23.15 8.55 -34.60
N LYS A 13 -23.16 7.62 -33.63
CA LYS A 13 -23.05 6.19 -33.91
C LYS A 13 -24.41 5.66 -34.37
N ASN A 14 -24.54 5.31 -35.65
CA ASN A 14 -25.73 4.66 -36.16
C ASN A 14 -25.86 3.25 -35.55
N GLU A 15 -26.84 3.07 -34.67
CA GLU A 15 -27.14 1.77 -34.12
C GLU A 15 -27.80 0.86 -35.15
N LYS A 16 -27.27 -0.36 -35.29
CA LYS A 16 -27.80 -1.35 -36.20
C LYS A 16 -29.12 -1.89 -35.66
N ARG A 17 -30.20 -1.67 -36.38
CA ARG A 17 -31.50 -2.24 -36.05
C ARG A 17 -31.51 -3.72 -36.28
N ILE A 18 -31.75 -4.51 -35.26
CA ILE A 18 -31.84 -5.97 -35.26
C ILE A 18 -33.22 -6.42 -34.80
N GLY A 19 -33.65 -7.65 -35.17
CA GLY A 19 -34.97 -8.16 -34.79
C GLY A 19 -36.15 -7.48 -35.50
N ARG A 20 -35.96 -6.97 -36.72
CA ARG A 20 -36.99 -6.27 -37.53
C ARG A 20 -37.36 -7.02 -38.82
N GLY A 21 -37.16 -8.32 -38.83
CA GLY A 21 -37.43 -9.16 -40.00
C GLY A 21 -36.20 -9.33 -40.92
N GLY A 22 -36.38 -10.04 -42.00
CA GLY A 22 -35.35 -10.39 -42.98
C GLY A 22 -34.22 -11.26 -42.42
N LYS A 23 -33.07 -11.22 -43.07
CA LYS A 23 -31.89 -12.06 -42.75
C LYS A 23 -31.38 -11.96 -41.28
N ARG A 24 -31.78 -10.93 -40.54
CA ARG A 24 -31.37 -10.67 -39.13
C ARG A 24 -32.54 -10.64 -38.15
N GLY A 25 -33.72 -11.05 -38.58
CA GLY A 25 -34.93 -11.03 -37.74
C GLY A 25 -34.94 -12.11 -36.68
N THR A 26 -34.64 -13.34 -37.03
CA THR A 26 -34.80 -14.54 -36.18
C THR A 26 -33.72 -14.63 -35.08
N THR A 27 -32.46 -14.48 -35.44
CA THR A 27 -31.35 -14.70 -34.49
C THR A 27 -30.61 -13.43 -34.10
N SER A 28 -31.01 -12.30 -34.67
CA SER A 28 -30.36 -10.98 -34.43
C SER A 28 -28.83 -10.99 -34.65
N GLY A 29 -28.32 -11.92 -35.48
CA GLY A 29 -26.90 -12.08 -35.74
C GLY A 29 -26.12 -12.87 -34.70
N ARG A 30 -26.80 -13.45 -33.66
CA ARG A 30 -26.14 -14.21 -32.59
C ARG A 30 -26.06 -15.72 -32.86
N GLY A 31 -26.71 -16.25 -33.92
CA GLY A 31 -26.80 -17.67 -34.18
C GLY A 31 -27.76 -18.39 -33.22
N THR A 32 -27.70 -19.74 -33.22
CA THR A 32 -28.62 -20.60 -32.45
C THR A 32 -27.90 -21.27 -31.28
N LYS A 33 -28.57 -21.33 -30.13
CA LYS A 33 -28.27 -22.19 -28.95
C LYS A 33 -26.87 -22.07 -28.32
N GLY A 34 -25.94 -21.25 -28.80
CA GLY A 34 -24.63 -21.05 -28.16
C GLY A 34 -24.71 -20.23 -26.89
N GLN A 35 -23.73 -20.31 -26.01
CA GLN A 35 -23.65 -19.50 -24.80
C GLN A 35 -23.74 -18.01 -25.11
N LYS A 36 -23.11 -17.53 -26.18
CA LYS A 36 -23.12 -16.13 -26.61
C LYS A 36 -24.46 -15.66 -27.18
N SER A 37 -25.35 -16.58 -27.56
CA SER A 37 -26.68 -16.23 -28.10
C SER A 37 -27.74 -16.02 -27.03
N ARG A 38 -27.50 -16.43 -25.78
CA ARG A 38 -28.45 -16.36 -24.69
C ARG A 38 -28.31 -15.04 -23.89
N ALA A 39 -29.36 -14.65 -23.17
CA ALA A 39 -29.26 -13.59 -22.18
C ALA A 39 -28.34 -14.02 -21.04
N GLY A 40 -27.60 -13.09 -20.45
CA GLY A 40 -26.65 -13.41 -19.39
C GLY A 40 -25.40 -14.19 -19.88
N HIS A 41 -25.06 -14.09 -21.12
CA HIS A 41 -24.00 -14.84 -21.81
C HIS A 41 -22.55 -14.54 -21.38
N ARG A 42 -22.34 -14.11 -20.13
CA ARG A 42 -21.02 -13.73 -19.62
C ARG A 42 -20.05 -14.92 -19.65
N ILE A 43 -19.08 -14.85 -20.56
CA ILE A 43 -18.03 -15.87 -20.69
C ILE A 43 -16.90 -15.52 -19.74
N ARG A 44 -16.47 -16.51 -18.96
CA ARG A 44 -15.33 -16.37 -18.06
C ARG A 44 -14.04 -16.27 -18.89
N PRO A 45 -13.14 -15.31 -18.62
CA PRO A 45 -11.82 -15.25 -19.25
C PRO A 45 -11.03 -16.55 -19.03
N ALA A 46 -10.38 -17.08 -20.07
CA ALA A 46 -9.61 -18.34 -20.01
C ALA A 46 -8.49 -18.31 -18.95
N ILE A 47 -7.86 -17.15 -18.75
CA ILE A 47 -6.83 -16.96 -17.72
C ILE A 47 -7.31 -17.32 -16.31
N ARG A 48 -8.60 -17.17 -16.03
CA ARG A 48 -9.19 -17.50 -14.75
C ARG A 48 -9.14 -19.01 -14.44
N ASP A 49 -9.17 -19.84 -15.45
CA ASP A 49 -9.04 -21.29 -15.28
C ASP A 49 -7.61 -21.69 -14.94
N VAL A 50 -6.63 -21.03 -15.55
CA VAL A 50 -5.21 -21.19 -15.20
C VAL A 50 -4.95 -20.74 -13.77
N MET A 51 -5.45 -19.56 -13.39
CA MET A 51 -5.29 -19.05 -12.02
C MET A 51 -5.91 -19.96 -10.95
N ARG A 52 -6.98 -20.68 -11.27
CA ARG A 52 -7.62 -21.63 -10.34
C ARG A 52 -6.78 -22.88 -10.07
N ARG A 53 -5.88 -23.23 -10.98
CA ARG A 53 -4.96 -24.37 -10.84
C ARG A 53 -3.76 -24.05 -9.97
N ILE A 54 -3.43 -22.76 -9.82
CA ILE A 54 -2.31 -22.32 -8.96
C ILE A 54 -2.68 -22.56 -7.49
N PRO A 55 -1.80 -23.21 -6.71
CA PRO A 55 -2.00 -23.39 -5.27
C PRO A 55 -2.19 -22.03 -4.58
N LYS A 56 -3.17 -21.95 -3.70
CA LYS A 56 -3.45 -20.74 -2.93
C LYS A 56 -2.65 -20.78 -1.64
N ALA A 57 -1.97 -19.69 -1.31
CA ALA A 57 -1.40 -19.49 0.00
C ALA A 57 -2.54 -19.44 1.04
N ARG A 58 -2.54 -20.39 1.98
CA ARG A 58 -3.52 -20.44 3.07
C ARG A 58 -2.97 -19.70 4.29
N GLY A 59 -3.86 -19.18 5.12
CA GLY A 59 -3.47 -18.49 6.35
C GLY A 59 -3.03 -17.03 6.18
N TYR A 60 -3.03 -16.45 4.98
CA TYR A 60 -2.65 -15.06 4.76
C TYR A 60 -3.58 -14.05 5.47
N SER A 61 -4.79 -14.47 5.82
CA SER A 61 -5.75 -13.64 6.60
C SER A 61 -5.46 -13.66 8.10
N PHE A 62 -4.63 -14.59 8.56
CA PHE A 62 -4.28 -14.68 9.98
C PHE A 62 -3.33 -13.52 10.32
N LYS A 63 -3.77 -12.66 11.24
CA LYS A 63 -2.94 -11.57 11.75
C LYS A 63 -2.08 -12.10 12.89
N SER A 64 -0.77 -12.01 12.75
CA SER A 64 0.16 -12.31 13.82
C SER A 64 -0.09 -11.41 15.03
N PHE A 65 -0.01 -11.98 16.23
CA PHE A 65 -0.04 -11.23 17.49
C PHE A 65 1.31 -10.57 17.81
N GLU A 66 2.30 -10.71 16.95
CA GLU A 66 3.60 -10.09 17.12
C GLU A 66 3.50 -8.57 17.13
N LYS A 67 4.24 -7.97 18.04
CA LYS A 67 4.34 -6.51 18.13
C LYS A 67 5.29 -6.03 17.03
N ASN A 68 4.73 -5.45 15.97
CA ASN A 68 5.53 -4.85 14.91
C ASN A 68 6.19 -3.57 15.43
N PHE A 69 7.52 -3.55 15.41
CA PHE A 69 8.31 -2.37 15.69
C PHE A 69 8.78 -1.72 14.38
N LEU A 70 8.74 -0.40 14.33
CA LEU A 70 9.37 0.37 13.27
C LEU A 70 10.88 0.46 13.55
N PRO A 71 11.75 -0.11 12.71
CA PRO A 71 13.19 -0.03 12.92
C PRO A 71 13.73 1.34 12.53
N ILE A 72 14.61 1.92 13.36
CA ILE A 72 15.38 3.12 13.05
C ILE A 72 16.85 2.85 13.36
N SER A 73 17.75 3.19 12.43
CA SER A 73 19.18 3.01 12.60
C SER A 73 19.84 4.15 13.37
N LEU A 74 21.00 3.89 13.99
CA LEU A 74 21.79 4.89 14.69
C LEU A 74 22.26 6.03 13.77
N SER A 75 22.60 5.74 12.51
CA SER A 75 22.98 6.77 11.54
C SER A 75 21.89 7.81 11.28
N ILE A 76 20.61 7.40 11.31
CA ILE A 76 19.49 8.32 11.15
C ILE A 76 19.43 9.27 12.37
N LEU A 77 19.69 8.76 13.57
CA LEU A 77 19.73 9.58 14.78
C LEU A 77 20.92 10.54 14.76
N GLU A 78 22.09 10.08 14.35
CA GLU A 78 23.29 10.91 14.21
C GLU A 78 23.07 12.10 13.28
N ASN A 79 22.39 11.89 12.15
CA ASN A 79 22.16 12.94 11.15
C ASN A 79 21.09 13.95 11.55
N ASN A 80 20.08 13.53 12.33
CA ASN A 80 18.88 14.35 12.58
C ASN A 80 18.79 14.93 14.00
N PHE A 81 19.63 14.51 14.94
CA PHE A 81 19.61 14.98 16.32
C PHE A 81 20.90 15.68 16.70
N ASN A 82 20.81 16.66 17.58
CA ASN A 82 21.94 17.36 18.13
C ASN A 82 22.41 16.69 19.42
N ASN A 83 23.65 17.02 19.81
CA ASN A 83 24.24 16.50 21.04
C ASN A 83 23.41 16.93 22.27
N GLY A 84 23.07 15.99 23.14
CA GLY A 84 22.27 16.24 24.35
C GLY A 84 20.76 16.25 24.12
N GLU A 85 20.28 16.04 22.90
CA GLU A 85 18.85 16.08 22.58
C GLU A 85 18.12 14.81 23.03
N LYS A 86 16.85 14.97 23.47
CA LYS A 86 15.99 13.86 23.85
C LYS A 86 15.34 13.23 22.65
N VAL A 87 15.50 11.94 22.49
CA VAL A 87 14.88 11.12 21.44
C VAL A 87 13.68 10.39 22.01
N THR A 88 12.49 10.83 21.63
CA THR A 88 11.20 10.24 22.00
C THR A 88 10.41 9.88 20.73
N PRO A 89 9.39 9.03 20.79
CA PRO A 89 8.53 8.78 19.64
C PRO A 89 7.89 10.07 19.07
N LYS A 90 7.62 11.06 19.94
CA LYS A 90 7.06 12.35 19.55
C LYS A 90 8.08 13.20 18.78
N THR A 91 9.32 13.28 19.25
CA THR A 91 10.38 14.05 18.56
C THR A 91 10.77 13.41 17.23
N LEU A 92 10.74 12.09 17.13
CA LEU A 92 10.93 11.39 15.86
C LEU A 92 9.83 11.70 14.85
N HIS A 93 8.59 11.81 15.30
CA HIS A 93 7.48 12.23 14.45
C HIS A 93 7.59 13.71 14.03
N SER A 94 7.89 14.62 14.94
CA SER A 94 8.05 16.05 14.61
C SER A 94 9.18 16.34 13.62
N LYS A 95 10.24 15.51 13.62
CA LYS A 95 11.31 15.55 12.62
C LYS A 95 10.99 14.79 11.33
N GLY A 96 9.79 14.26 11.17
CA GLY A 96 9.34 13.55 9.94
C GLY A 96 9.97 12.17 9.72
N LEU A 97 10.70 11.62 10.72
CA LEU A 97 11.34 10.31 10.62
C LEU A 97 10.36 9.16 10.82
N VAL A 98 9.20 9.43 11.38
CA VAL A 98 8.17 8.44 11.68
C VAL A 98 6.80 8.98 11.26
N VAL A 99 6.06 8.20 10.52
CA VAL A 99 4.69 8.53 10.11
C VAL A 99 3.69 7.93 11.10
N VAL A 100 2.74 8.73 11.53
CA VAL A 100 1.63 8.28 12.40
C VAL A 100 0.57 7.60 11.55
N GLY A 101 0.30 6.33 11.81
CA GLY A 101 -0.78 5.58 11.18
C GLY A 101 -2.04 5.58 12.03
N LYS A 102 -3.19 6.02 11.47
CA LYS A 102 -4.49 6.01 12.17
C LYS A 102 -4.49 6.72 13.54
N GLY A 103 -3.73 7.80 13.68
CA GLY A 103 -3.66 8.58 14.93
C GLY A 103 -2.83 7.94 16.05
N VAL A 104 -2.19 6.80 15.84
CA VAL A 104 -1.38 6.10 16.84
C VAL A 104 0.08 6.11 16.42
N LEU A 105 0.97 6.50 17.36
CA LEU A 105 2.42 6.40 17.17
C LEU A 105 2.84 4.92 17.14
N PRO A 106 3.61 4.49 16.14
CA PRO A 106 4.09 3.11 16.08
C PRO A 106 5.10 2.86 17.22
N LYS A 107 5.22 1.60 17.63
CA LYS A 107 6.30 1.16 18.51
C LYS A 107 7.60 1.20 17.71
N ILE A 108 8.63 1.87 18.26
CA ILE A 108 9.90 2.09 17.57
C ILE A 108 10.97 1.25 18.24
N LYS A 109 11.85 0.66 17.42
CA LYS A 109 13.04 -0.06 17.89
C LYS A 109 14.28 0.51 17.22
N ILE A 110 15.23 0.96 18.02
CA ILE A 110 16.52 1.43 17.55
C ILE A 110 17.43 0.23 17.30
N LEU A 111 17.97 0.17 16.09
CA LEU A 111 18.87 -0.87 15.64
C LEU A 111 20.27 -0.30 15.38
N ASP A 112 21.26 -1.18 15.50
CA ASP A 112 22.65 -0.87 15.20
C ASP A 112 22.84 -0.78 13.68
N GLY A 113 22.82 0.45 13.16
CA GLY A 113 23.07 0.74 11.76
C GLY A 113 23.88 2.02 11.65
N GLY A 114 25.20 1.91 11.69
CA GLY A 114 26.15 3.02 11.57
C GLY A 114 26.78 3.49 12.89
N PRO A 115 27.72 4.44 12.79
CA PRO A 115 28.38 5.02 13.95
C PRO A 115 27.47 6.02 14.66
N ILE A 116 27.71 6.21 15.95
CA ILE A 116 27.12 7.27 16.76
C ILE A 116 28.21 7.90 17.62
N SER A 117 28.34 9.23 17.54
CA SER A 117 29.30 10.02 18.33
C SER A 117 28.60 10.99 19.27
N LYS A 118 27.30 11.24 19.06
CA LYS A 118 26.53 12.19 19.84
C LYS A 118 25.96 11.57 21.11
N LYS A 119 25.97 12.35 22.19
CA LYS A 119 25.29 11.98 23.45
C LYS A 119 23.79 12.19 23.26
N LEU A 120 23.02 11.11 23.22
CA LEU A 120 21.56 11.17 23.07
C LEU A 120 20.87 10.55 24.27
N ILE A 121 19.72 11.12 24.65
CA ILE A 121 18.88 10.62 25.75
C ILE A 121 17.66 9.96 25.11
N LEU A 122 17.59 8.63 25.14
CA LEU A 122 16.48 7.87 24.58
C LEU A 122 15.41 7.62 25.64
N GLU A 123 14.17 8.00 25.37
CA GLU A 123 13.03 7.79 26.26
C GLU A 123 11.89 7.08 25.52
N ASN A 124 11.28 6.07 26.13
CA ASN A 124 10.14 5.31 25.60
C ASN A 124 10.40 4.62 24.25
N LEU A 125 11.63 4.18 24.02
CA LEU A 125 12.06 3.48 22.81
C LEU A 125 12.62 2.11 23.17
N ALA A 126 12.35 1.11 22.31
CA ALA A 126 13.06 -0.16 22.38
C ALA A 126 14.42 0.00 21.71
N VAL A 127 15.46 -0.59 22.29
CA VAL A 127 16.83 -0.53 21.77
C VAL A 127 17.38 -1.93 21.65
N SER A 128 18.10 -2.25 20.57
CA SER A 128 18.83 -3.52 20.46
C SER A 128 20.06 -3.52 21.37
N GLN A 129 20.53 -4.67 21.75
CA GLN A 129 21.69 -4.81 22.65
C GLN A 129 22.96 -4.16 22.08
N SER A 130 23.24 -4.37 20.79
CA SER A 130 24.38 -3.76 20.09
C SER A 130 24.24 -2.23 19.99
N ALA A 131 23.04 -1.71 19.70
CA ALA A 131 22.81 -0.27 19.69
C ALA A 131 22.96 0.35 21.09
N ALA A 132 22.48 -0.34 22.13
CA ALA A 132 22.61 0.13 23.51
C ALA A 132 24.09 0.27 23.90
N SER A 133 24.94 -0.71 23.59
CA SER A 133 26.38 -0.63 23.86
C SER A 133 27.04 0.59 23.19
N LYS A 134 26.70 0.88 21.94
CA LYS A 134 27.24 2.05 21.21
C LYS A 134 26.77 3.38 21.77
N ILE A 135 25.47 3.48 22.14
CA ILE A 135 24.92 4.70 22.73
C ILE A 135 25.55 5.00 24.09
N LEU A 136 25.72 3.98 24.93
CA LEU A 136 26.39 4.12 26.24
C LEU A 136 27.87 4.48 26.09
N ALA A 137 28.56 3.88 25.11
CA ALA A 137 29.95 4.22 24.81
C ALA A 137 30.11 5.68 24.33
N ALA A 138 29.11 6.22 23.61
CA ALA A 138 29.05 7.64 23.23
C ALA A 138 28.64 8.58 24.38
N GLY A 139 28.38 8.05 25.58
CA GLY A 139 27.94 8.81 26.76
C GLY A 139 26.44 9.18 26.78
N GLY A 140 25.63 8.49 25.99
CA GLY A 140 24.16 8.64 25.98
C GLY A 140 23.47 7.90 27.13
N GLU A 141 22.21 8.22 27.35
CA GLU A 141 21.36 7.59 28.37
C GLU A 141 20.17 6.85 27.71
N ILE A 142 19.78 5.71 28.28
CA ILE A 142 18.61 4.92 27.83
C ILE A 142 17.64 4.80 29.00
N ARG A 143 16.48 5.45 28.89
CA ARG A 143 15.38 5.37 29.87
C ARG A 143 14.31 4.43 29.31
N LYS A 144 14.12 3.30 29.98
CA LYS A 144 13.10 2.33 29.59
C LYS A 144 11.69 2.93 29.76
N PRO A 145 10.72 2.53 28.95
CA PRO A 145 9.32 2.87 29.22
C PRO A 145 8.88 2.20 30.52
N ASN A 146 8.23 2.98 31.36
CA ASN A 146 7.48 2.45 32.52
C ASN A 146 6.29 1.63 32.05
#